data_f19f326f74023eb0e3af3c95ff88ae09
#
_entry.id   f19f326f74023eb0e3af3c95ff88ae09
#
_cell.length_a   1.000
_cell.length_b   1.000
_cell.length_c   1.000
_cell.angle_alpha   90.00
_cell.angle_beta   90.00
_cell.angle_gamma   90.00
#
_symmetry.space_group_name_H-M   'P 1'
#
loop_
_entity.id
_entity.type
_entity.pdbx_description
1 polymer ?
#
loop_
_entity_poly.entity_id
_entity_poly.type
_entity_poly.pdbx_seq_one_letter_code
_entity_poly.pdbx_strand_id
1 'polypeptide(L)'
;MAMAGAGPVSSAPVPEASRSSTERLNATLRRKDEALSPRELRRTLQELRAIVDPQVSEIEGGRRGQAIALWYATASPPERHDLWLLMSEQFVADAQKSSAAQAQFSAALGTPDEAAAEVRFRRATVSPRRRLLQRFSALPEGIRFLVDLRADLLPHLRADKRLHALDVEMEYMFSTWFDVGFLELRRISWDSPASMIEKLIKYEAVHDIKSWADVKNRLDSDRRCYGFFHPRLPDEPLIFVEVALVDAISGCITPLLDESADAADLSRATTAVFYSISNTQPGLRGVSFGDSLIKRVVETLKQEFPKLKVFVTLSPIPGFRSWLGKHAAAMLEKLSVKERAALSRAMGASASQPLVAAQLLAAAEGALELTDKSPLRHWLLRCAAHYLGQAVADGKPLDAVARFHLGNGARVERLNWAGDPTPKGLRQSYGLMVNYLYDLKRLDKHRGLLVHGKIPVSSSIDPTAACGWRLPRVRCTASAQR
;
A
#
# COMPACT_ATOMS: atom_id res chain seq x y z
N MET A 1 -64.71 -19.50 -12.37
CA MET A 1 -64.55 -18.20 -13.04
C MET A 1 -64.26 -17.15 -11.99
N ALA A 2 -63.08 -16.68 -11.88
CA ALA A 2 -62.70 -15.38 -11.34
C ALA A 2 -61.19 -15.23 -11.54
N MET A 3 -60.80 -14.35 -12.42
CA MET A 3 -59.41 -13.98 -12.74
C MET A 3 -58.89 -13.10 -11.59
N ALA A 4 -57.80 -13.52 -10.95
CA ALA A 4 -57.08 -12.70 -9.99
C ALA A 4 -56.11 -11.79 -10.73
N GLY A 5 -56.32 -10.48 -10.62
CA GLY A 5 -55.48 -9.44 -11.20
C GLY A 5 -54.09 -9.39 -10.58
N ALA A 6 -53.06 -9.34 -11.42
CA ALA A 6 -51.71 -9.03 -11.05
C ALA A 6 -51.63 -7.56 -10.62
N GLY A 7 -51.29 -7.30 -9.37
CA GLY A 7 -50.96 -5.97 -8.87
C GLY A 7 -49.67 -5.43 -9.48
N PRO A 8 -49.49 -4.11 -9.59
CA PRO A 8 -48.31 -3.52 -10.18
C PRO A 8 -47.10 -3.77 -9.30
N VAL A 9 -46.01 -4.30 -9.91
CA VAL A 9 -44.71 -4.44 -9.31
C VAL A 9 -44.20 -3.03 -9.00
N SER A 10 -44.10 -2.70 -7.71
CA SER A 10 -43.50 -1.47 -7.23
C SER A 10 -41.99 -1.49 -7.63
N SER A 11 -41.64 -0.69 -8.61
CA SER A 11 -40.24 -0.42 -8.91
C SER A 11 -39.62 0.29 -7.71
N ALA A 12 -38.65 -0.37 -7.05
CA ALA A 12 -37.84 0.25 -6.00
C ALA A 12 -37.19 1.53 -6.56
N PRO A 13 -37.13 2.62 -5.80
CA PRO A 13 -36.50 3.84 -6.26
C PRO A 13 -35.01 3.59 -6.47
N VAL A 14 -34.50 3.91 -7.67
CA VAL A 14 -33.09 3.93 -7.99
C VAL A 14 -32.41 4.91 -7.04
N PRO A 15 -31.33 4.55 -6.35
CA PRO A 15 -30.67 5.44 -5.41
C PRO A 15 -30.22 6.72 -6.12
N GLU A 16 -30.66 7.87 -5.59
CA GLU A 16 -30.42 9.23 -6.14
C GLU A 16 -28.94 9.67 -6.13
N ALA A 17 -28.02 8.84 -5.67
CA ALA A 17 -26.59 9.13 -5.55
C ALA A 17 -25.79 9.18 -6.87
N SER A 18 -26.42 9.06 -8.04
CA SER A 18 -25.73 8.87 -9.32
C SER A 18 -25.77 10.06 -10.28
N ARG A 19 -26.27 11.23 -9.88
CA ARG A 19 -26.29 12.39 -10.79
C ARG A 19 -24.91 12.98 -10.97
N SER A 20 -24.55 13.29 -12.23
CA SER A 20 -23.32 14.01 -12.52
C SER A 20 -23.36 15.44 -11.97
N SER A 21 -22.19 16.04 -11.71
CA SER A 21 -22.13 17.44 -11.30
C SER A 21 -22.71 18.38 -12.36
N THR A 22 -22.66 18.00 -13.64
CA THR A 22 -23.29 18.73 -14.75
C THR A 22 -24.82 18.70 -14.65
N GLU A 23 -25.43 17.55 -14.36
CA GLU A 23 -26.88 17.43 -14.15
C GLU A 23 -27.31 18.23 -12.92
N ARG A 24 -26.54 18.21 -11.85
CA ARG A 24 -26.79 19.01 -10.65
C ARG A 24 -26.69 20.52 -10.93
N LEU A 25 -25.70 20.95 -11.70
CA LEU A 25 -25.55 22.35 -12.12
C LEU A 25 -26.74 22.85 -12.93
N ASN A 26 -27.35 21.97 -13.72
CA ASN A 26 -28.49 22.30 -14.56
C ASN A 26 -29.86 22.09 -13.86
N ALA A 27 -29.89 21.38 -12.73
CA ALA A 27 -31.10 21.15 -11.98
C ALA A 27 -31.57 22.44 -11.27
N THR A 28 -32.76 22.89 -11.60
CA THR A 28 -33.33 24.15 -11.06
C THR A 28 -34.21 23.95 -9.83
N LEU A 29 -34.60 22.72 -9.44
CA LEU A 29 -35.78 22.53 -8.59
C LEU A 29 -35.72 21.42 -7.52
N ARG A 30 -34.62 20.68 -7.29
CA ARG A 30 -34.60 19.66 -6.23
C ARG A 30 -33.43 19.87 -5.26
N ARG A 31 -33.79 20.28 -4.03
CA ARG A 31 -32.83 20.69 -2.99
C ARG A 31 -32.56 19.64 -1.92
N LYS A 32 -33.14 18.44 -1.99
CA LYS A 32 -33.16 17.54 -0.82
C LYS A 32 -31.89 16.69 -0.61
N ASP A 33 -31.10 16.43 -1.65
CA ASP A 33 -30.04 15.43 -1.60
C ASP A 33 -28.64 15.96 -1.97
N GLU A 34 -28.53 17.27 -2.12
CA GLU A 34 -27.28 17.96 -2.50
C GLU A 34 -26.75 18.75 -1.31
N ALA A 35 -25.48 18.58 -0.96
CA ALA A 35 -24.83 19.32 0.12
C ALA A 35 -24.68 20.81 -0.25
N LEU A 36 -24.19 21.08 -1.50
CA LEU A 36 -24.14 22.43 -2.06
C LEU A 36 -25.35 22.69 -2.95
N SER A 37 -25.98 23.85 -2.76
CA SER A 37 -27.06 24.29 -3.65
C SER A 37 -26.54 24.51 -5.09
N PRO A 38 -27.40 24.46 -6.13
CA PRO A 38 -26.97 24.73 -7.52
C PRO A 38 -26.28 26.10 -7.71
N ARG A 39 -26.60 27.07 -6.86
CA ARG A 39 -25.95 28.40 -6.85
C ARG A 39 -24.52 28.30 -6.30
N GLU A 40 -24.34 27.58 -5.22
CA GLU A 40 -23.02 27.38 -4.59
C GLU A 40 -22.13 26.53 -5.50
N LEU A 41 -22.63 25.46 -6.11
CA LEU A 41 -21.90 24.66 -7.09
C LEU A 41 -21.39 25.52 -8.26
N ARG A 42 -22.25 26.40 -8.81
CA ARG A 42 -21.82 27.33 -9.88
C ARG A 42 -20.76 28.29 -9.41
N ARG A 43 -20.91 28.87 -8.22
CA ARG A 43 -19.91 29.76 -7.62
C ARG A 43 -18.58 29.04 -7.41
N THR A 44 -18.59 27.89 -6.81
CA THR A 44 -17.38 27.07 -6.57
C THR A 44 -16.70 26.70 -7.89
N LEU A 45 -17.47 26.32 -8.92
CA LEU A 45 -16.93 26.05 -10.26
C LEU A 45 -16.29 27.29 -10.88
N GLN A 46 -16.90 28.47 -10.74
CA GLN A 46 -16.32 29.72 -11.24
C GLN A 46 -14.98 30.04 -10.55
N GLU A 47 -14.88 29.85 -9.22
CA GLU A 47 -13.63 30.02 -8.49
C GLU A 47 -12.56 29.02 -8.96
N LEU A 48 -12.90 27.75 -9.11
CA LEU A 48 -11.99 26.72 -9.63
C LEU A 48 -11.51 27.05 -11.06
N ARG A 49 -12.40 27.54 -11.94
CA ARG A 49 -12.04 27.94 -13.30
C ARG A 49 -11.11 29.14 -13.32
N ALA A 50 -11.36 30.12 -12.45
CA ALA A 50 -10.51 31.32 -12.34
C ALA A 50 -9.08 30.97 -11.88
N ILE A 51 -8.89 29.93 -11.05
CA ILE A 51 -7.55 29.48 -10.62
C ILE A 51 -6.69 29.04 -11.82
N VAL A 52 -7.30 28.45 -12.84
CA VAL A 52 -6.59 27.91 -14.02
C VAL A 52 -6.65 28.84 -15.24
N ASP A 53 -7.41 29.94 -15.17
CA ASP A 53 -7.57 30.87 -16.27
C ASP A 53 -6.23 31.58 -16.55
N PRO A 54 -5.72 31.54 -17.81
CA PRO A 54 -4.52 32.27 -18.19
C PRO A 54 -4.61 33.78 -18.04
N GLN A 55 -5.83 34.33 -18.05
CA GLN A 55 -6.07 35.79 -17.92
C GLN A 55 -6.06 36.24 -16.45
N VAL A 56 -6.19 35.33 -15.49
CA VAL A 56 -6.12 35.62 -14.06
C VAL A 56 -4.66 35.56 -13.60
N SER A 57 -4.21 36.61 -12.92
CA SER A 57 -2.85 36.65 -12.37
C SER A 57 -2.59 35.51 -11.38
N GLU A 58 -1.32 35.13 -11.23
CA GLU A 58 -0.93 34.09 -10.29
C GLU A 58 -1.30 34.44 -8.84
N ILE A 59 -1.18 35.72 -8.48
CA ILE A 59 -1.55 36.23 -7.14
C ILE A 59 -3.04 36.04 -6.90
N GLU A 60 -3.89 36.48 -7.84
CA GLU A 60 -5.35 36.36 -7.68
C GLU A 60 -5.80 34.88 -7.74
N GLY A 61 -5.25 34.07 -8.65
CA GLY A 61 -5.49 32.65 -8.70
C GLY A 61 -5.07 31.94 -7.41
N GLY A 62 -3.93 32.33 -6.82
CA GLY A 62 -3.46 31.84 -5.54
C GLY A 62 -4.40 32.20 -4.39
N ARG A 63 -4.87 33.45 -4.32
CA ARG A 63 -5.85 33.91 -3.31
C ARG A 63 -7.15 33.10 -3.36
N ARG A 64 -7.66 32.83 -4.56
CA ARG A 64 -8.87 32.01 -4.77
C ARG A 64 -8.65 30.56 -4.36
N GLY A 65 -7.51 29.99 -4.73
CA GLY A 65 -7.13 28.64 -4.31
C GLY A 65 -7.02 28.50 -2.81
N GLN A 66 -6.40 29.49 -2.15
CA GLN A 66 -6.30 29.52 -0.67
C GLN A 66 -7.68 29.62 -0.02
N ALA A 67 -8.61 30.40 -0.57
CA ALA A 67 -9.97 30.49 -0.05
C ALA A 67 -10.72 29.14 -0.15
N ILE A 68 -10.53 28.39 -1.25
CA ILE A 68 -11.08 27.04 -1.39
C ILE A 68 -10.45 26.08 -0.38
N ALA A 69 -9.13 26.10 -0.19
CA ALA A 69 -8.46 25.23 0.77
C ALA A 69 -8.92 25.50 2.22
N LEU A 70 -9.09 26.77 2.59
CA LEU A 70 -9.62 27.16 3.89
C LEU A 70 -11.08 26.72 4.08
N TRP A 71 -11.93 26.91 3.08
CA TRP A 71 -13.30 26.43 3.11
C TRP A 71 -13.35 24.90 3.25
N TYR A 72 -12.51 24.17 2.50
CA TYR A 72 -12.45 22.71 2.54
C TYR A 72 -12.16 22.17 3.95
N ALA A 73 -11.32 22.86 4.72
CA ALA A 73 -10.96 22.44 6.06
C ALA A 73 -12.19 22.38 7.01
N THR A 74 -13.20 23.24 6.78
CA THR A 74 -14.43 23.33 7.57
C THR A 74 -15.65 22.70 6.91
N ALA A 75 -15.56 22.36 5.61
CA ALA A 75 -16.65 21.79 4.84
C ALA A 75 -17.05 20.40 5.35
N SER A 76 -18.34 20.11 5.33
CA SER A 76 -18.87 18.78 5.64
C SER A 76 -18.44 17.73 4.62
N PRO A 77 -18.44 16.42 4.96
CA PRO A 77 -18.07 15.37 4.02
C PRO A 77 -18.88 15.40 2.70
N PRO A 78 -20.19 15.64 2.68
CA PRO A 78 -20.95 15.79 1.43
C PRO A 78 -20.52 17.00 0.59
N GLU A 79 -20.22 18.14 1.21
CA GLU A 79 -19.72 19.34 0.48
C GLU A 79 -18.34 19.10 -0.12
N ARG A 80 -17.45 18.39 0.60
CA ARG A 80 -16.14 17.95 0.05
C ARG A 80 -16.34 17.01 -1.14
N HIS A 81 -17.29 16.10 -1.06
CA HIS A 81 -17.63 15.21 -2.18
C HIS A 81 -18.08 15.99 -3.42
N ASP A 82 -18.90 17.03 -3.24
CA ASP A 82 -19.30 17.90 -4.34
C ASP A 82 -18.12 18.61 -5.01
N LEU A 83 -17.15 19.09 -4.21
CA LEU A 83 -15.92 19.69 -4.75
C LEU A 83 -15.13 18.67 -5.57
N TRP A 84 -14.97 17.43 -5.08
CA TRP A 84 -14.25 16.39 -5.83
C TRP A 84 -14.92 16.09 -7.17
N LEU A 85 -16.25 16.03 -7.20
CA LEU A 85 -17.01 15.85 -8.45
C LEU A 85 -16.79 17.00 -9.43
N LEU A 86 -16.82 18.26 -8.95
CA LEU A 86 -16.51 19.40 -9.78
C LEU A 86 -15.08 19.31 -10.36
N MET A 87 -14.09 18.99 -9.53
CA MET A 87 -12.70 18.81 -9.99
C MET A 87 -12.54 17.65 -10.97
N SER A 88 -13.28 16.56 -10.75
CA SER A 88 -13.20 15.36 -11.58
C SER A 88 -13.89 15.52 -12.93
N GLU A 89 -15.10 16.07 -12.96
CA GLU A 89 -15.95 16.07 -14.16
C GLU A 89 -15.86 17.35 -14.99
N GLN A 90 -15.54 18.50 -14.36
CA GLN A 90 -15.55 19.79 -15.07
C GLN A 90 -14.19 20.19 -15.65
N PHE A 91 -13.11 19.50 -15.26
CA PHE A 91 -11.74 19.78 -15.72
C PHE A 91 -11.22 18.63 -16.58
N VAL A 92 -11.97 18.30 -17.63
CA VAL A 92 -11.60 17.27 -18.63
C VAL A 92 -10.99 17.94 -19.87
N ALA A 93 -10.19 17.18 -20.62
CA ALA A 93 -9.69 17.64 -21.91
C ALA A 93 -10.87 17.87 -22.89
N ASP A 94 -10.72 18.85 -23.77
CA ASP A 94 -11.72 19.13 -24.81
C ASP A 94 -11.80 17.95 -25.79
N ALA A 95 -12.95 17.30 -25.85
CA ALA A 95 -13.14 16.09 -26.64
C ALA A 95 -12.96 16.34 -28.15
N GLN A 96 -13.41 17.49 -28.66
CA GLN A 96 -13.29 17.84 -30.08
C GLN A 96 -11.84 18.08 -30.46
N LYS A 97 -11.12 18.88 -29.65
CA LYS A 97 -9.68 19.13 -29.86
C LYS A 97 -8.85 17.88 -29.74
N SER A 98 -9.17 17.01 -28.77
CA SER A 98 -8.47 15.73 -28.57
C SER A 98 -8.68 14.78 -29.75
N SER A 99 -9.92 14.63 -30.25
CA SER A 99 -10.22 13.81 -31.42
C SER A 99 -9.57 14.36 -32.70
N ALA A 100 -9.63 15.66 -32.94
CA ALA A 100 -8.97 16.28 -34.08
C ALA A 100 -7.45 16.10 -34.06
N ALA A 101 -6.83 16.29 -32.91
CA ALA A 101 -5.37 16.08 -32.73
C ALA A 101 -4.97 14.60 -32.88
N GLN A 102 -5.82 13.68 -32.42
CA GLN A 102 -5.60 12.23 -32.61
C GLN A 102 -5.65 11.85 -34.09
N ALA A 103 -6.64 12.37 -34.86
CA ALA A 103 -6.74 12.12 -36.29
C ALA A 103 -5.52 12.68 -37.05
N GLN A 104 -5.05 13.90 -36.69
CA GLN A 104 -3.84 14.47 -37.27
C GLN A 104 -2.58 13.64 -36.95
N PHE A 105 -2.43 13.16 -35.73
CA PHE A 105 -1.33 12.30 -35.33
C PHE A 105 -1.35 10.97 -36.10
N SER A 106 -2.53 10.32 -36.19
CA SER A 106 -2.67 9.08 -36.96
C SER A 106 -2.34 9.24 -38.44
N ALA A 107 -2.69 10.38 -39.05
CA ALA A 107 -2.37 10.68 -40.45
C ALA A 107 -0.86 10.99 -40.65
N ALA A 108 -0.17 11.48 -39.64
CA ALA A 108 1.25 11.85 -39.71
C ALA A 108 2.20 10.68 -39.42
N LEU A 109 1.71 9.52 -39.00
CA LEU A 109 2.57 8.37 -38.67
C LEU A 109 3.44 7.96 -39.87
N GLY A 110 4.74 7.80 -39.63
CA GLY A 110 5.73 7.47 -40.65
C GLY A 110 6.11 8.61 -41.59
N THR A 111 5.63 9.83 -41.35
CA THR A 111 6.00 11.06 -42.10
C THR A 111 6.94 11.96 -41.30
N PRO A 112 7.63 12.94 -41.94
CA PRO A 112 8.46 13.92 -41.21
C PRO A 112 7.68 14.74 -40.16
N ASP A 113 6.36 14.83 -40.28
CA ASP A 113 5.50 15.60 -39.39
C ASP A 113 5.04 14.84 -38.13
N GLU A 114 5.39 13.56 -38.00
CA GLU A 114 4.96 12.69 -36.90
C GLU A 114 5.26 13.30 -35.52
N ALA A 115 6.49 13.72 -35.28
CA ALA A 115 6.89 14.28 -33.98
C ALA A 115 6.10 15.55 -33.61
N ALA A 116 5.86 16.43 -34.59
CA ALA A 116 5.08 17.64 -34.38
C ALA A 116 3.61 17.33 -34.10
N ALA A 117 3.04 16.35 -34.79
CA ALA A 117 1.67 15.89 -34.58
C ALA A 117 1.52 15.18 -33.21
N GLU A 118 2.50 14.36 -32.80
CA GLU A 118 2.53 13.76 -31.46
C GLU A 118 2.51 14.82 -30.35
N VAL A 119 3.33 15.86 -30.47
CA VAL A 119 3.34 16.96 -29.47
C VAL A 119 1.98 17.68 -29.40
N ARG A 120 1.34 17.93 -30.56
CA ARG A 120 -0.01 18.51 -30.59
C ARG A 120 -1.03 17.61 -29.92
N PHE A 121 -1.01 16.31 -30.23
CA PHE A 121 -1.91 15.32 -29.63
C PHE A 121 -1.73 15.24 -28.11
N ARG A 122 -0.49 15.11 -27.64
CA ARG A 122 -0.19 15.10 -26.19
C ARG A 122 -0.71 16.36 -25.49
N ARG A 123 -0.53 17.53 -26.08
CA ARG A 123 -1.03 18.81 -25.51
C ARG A 123 -2.56 18.87 -25.48
N ALA A 124 -3.23 18.38 -26.51
CA ALA A 124 -4.68 18.38 -26.60
C ALA A 124 -5.35 17.42 -25.60
N THR A 125 -4.68 16.35 -25.23
CA THR A 125 -5.19 15.32 -24.29
C THR A 125 -4.89 15.63 -22.83
N VAL A 126 -4.04 16.62 -22.52
CA VAL A 126 -3.78 16.99 -21.12
C VAL A 126 -5.02 17.61 -20.49
N SER A 127 -5.46 17.00 -19.40
CA SER A 127 -6.60 17.48 -18.63
C SER A 127 -6.29 18.83 -17.95
N PRO A 128 -7.18 19.85 -18.03
CA PRO A 128 -7.07 21.06 -17.23
C PRO A 128 -7.01 20.80 -15.72
N ARG A 129 -7.47 19.64 -15.25
CA ARG A 129 -7.35 19.19 -13.87
C ARG A 129 -5.90 19.17 -13.41
N ARG A 130 -4.97 18.73 -14.26
CA ARG A 130 -3.52 18.75 -13.95
C ARG A 130 -3.05 20.16 -13.59
N ARG A 131 -3.43 21.17 -14.39
CA ARG A 131 -3.10 22.56 -14.11
C ARG A 131 -3.74 23.04 -12.80
N LEU A 132 -4.99 22.64 -12.53
CA LEU A 132 -5.66 22.96 -11.27
C LEU A 132 -4.89 22.42 -10.06
N LEU A 133 -4.51 21.15 -10.09
CA LEU A 133 -3.72 20.51 -9.02
C LEU A 133 -2.34 21.17 -8.86
N GLN A 134 -1.67 21.53 -9.97
CA GLN A 134 -0.41 22.27 -9.93
C GLN A 134 -0.57 23.65 -9.28
N ARG A 135 -1.66 24.37 -9.56
CA ARG A 135 -1.92 25.65 -8.92
C ARG A 135 -2.16 25.50 -7.42
N PHE A 136 -2.90 24.49 -7.01
CA PHE A 136 -3.05 24.17 -5.57
C PHE A 136 -1.72 23.80 -4.92
N SER A 137 -0.88 22.99 -5.57
CA SER A 137 0.42 22.60 -5.00
C SER A 137 1.37 23.78 -4.78
N ALA A 138 1.21 24.87 -5.53
CA ALA A 138 2.04 26.06 -5.41
C ALA A 138 1.66 26.94 -4.19
N LEU A 139 0.48 26.74 -3.60
CA LEU A 139 0.02 27.50 -2.43
C LEU A 139 0.86 27.20 -1.18
N PRO A 140 0.89 28.12 -0.19
CA PRO A 140 1.29 27.76 1.17
C PRO A 140 0.46 26.57 1.65
N GLU A 141 1.12 25.55 2.22
CA GLU A 141 0.48 24.27 2.64
C GLU A 141 -0.31 23.54 1.53
N GLY A 142 -0.11 23.93 0.26
CA GLY A 142 -0.87 23.36 -0.86
C GLY A 142 -0.62 21.87 -1.10
N ILE A 143 0.60 21.40 -0.87
CA ILE A 143 0.92 19.95 -0.90
C ILE A 143 0.18 19.21 0.22
N ARG A 144 0.17 19.78 1.43
CA ARG A 144 -0.58 19.22 2.56
C ARG A 144 -2.07 19.10 2.24
N PHE A 145 -2.64 20.21 1.75
CA PHE A 145 -4.04 20.27 1.31
C PHE A 145 -4.38 19.16 0.30
N LEU A 146 -3.55 18.98 -0.73
CA LEU A 146 -3.82 17.94 -1.74
C LEU A 146 -3.68 16.52 -1.21
N VAL A 147 -2.73 16.26 -0.31
CA VAL A 147 -2.57 14.96 0.34
C VAL A 147 -3.79 14.65 1.20
N ASP A 148 -4.27 15.62 1.99
CA ASP A 148 -5.45 15.45 2.83
C ASP A 148 -6.73 15.29 1.99
N LEU A 149 -6.89 16.08 0.94
CA LEU A 149 -8.01 15.94 0.00
C LEU A 149 -8.06 14.52 -0.59
N ARG A 150 -6.93 13.97 -1.01
CA ARG A 150 -6.91 12.60 -1.53
C ARG A 150 -7.15 11.56 -0.44
N ALA A 151 -6.68 11.78 0.80
CA ALA A 151 -6.96 10.91 1.93
C ALA A 151 -8.47 10.79 2.19
N ASP A 152 -9.18 11.93 2.14
CA ASP A 152 -10.64 11.98 2.29
C ASP A 152 -11.37 11.31 1.11
N LEU A 153 -10.86 11.47 -0.11
CA LEU A 153 -11.45 10.94 -1.34
C LEU A 153 -11.33 9.41 -1.48
N LEU A 154 -10.18 8.83 -1.09
CA LEU A 154 -9.86 7.40 -1.33
C LEU A 154 -10.93 6.41 -0.84
N PRO A 155 -11.57 6.58 0.33
CA PRO A 155 -12.62 5.67 0.80
C PRO A 155 -13.86 5.63 -0.12
N HIS A 156 -14.10 6.69 -0.88
CA HIS A 156 -15.28 6.85 -1.72
C HIS A 156 -15.14 6.27 -3.14
N LEU A 157 -13.93 5.93 -3.59
CA LEU A 157 -13.67 5.45 -4.96
C LEU A 157 -14.45 4.19 -5.35
N ARG A 158 -14.73 3.30 -4.39
CA ARG A 158 -15.49 2.07 -4.67
C ARG A 158 -16.97 2.37 -4.91
N ALA A 159 -17.51 3.33 -4.19
CA ALA A 159 -18.91 3.73 -4.27
C ALA A 159 -19.19 4.67 -5.45
N ASP A 160 -18.24 5.57 -5.76
CA ASP A 160 -18.39 6.55 -6.83
C ASP A 160 -17.21 6.53 -7.82
N LYS A 161 -17.45 5.88 -8.96
CA LYS A 161 -16.45 5.74 -10.03
C LYS A 161 -16.10 7.07 -10.73
N ARG A 162 -16.93 8.10 -10.58
CA ARG A 162 -16.70 9.42 -11.19
C ARG A 162 -15.42 10.08 -10.62
N LEU A 163 -15.04 9.70 -9.40
CA LEU A 163 -13.86 10.22 -8.71
C LEU A 163 -12.53 9.63 -9.22
N HIS A 164 -12.57 8.52 -9.97
CA HIS A 164 -11.36 7.85 -10.44
C HIS A 164 -10.44 8.74 -11.27
N ALA A 165 -11.01 9.59 -12.12
CA ALA A 165 -10.19 10.45 -12.97
C ALA A 165 -9.39 11.49 -12.16
N LEU A 166 -9.94 11.97 -11.05
CA LEU A 166 -9.23 12.87 -10.12
C LEU A 166 -8.16 12.10 -9.36
N ASP A 167 -8.48 10.91 -8.84
CA ASP A 167 -7.54 10.07 -8.09
C ASP A 167 -6.30 9.69 -8.92
N VAL A 168 -6.51 9.19 -10.14
CA VAL A 168 -5.41 8.81 -11.05
C VAL A 168 -4.51 9.98 -11.40
N GLU A 169 -5.09 11.17 -11.64
CA GLU A 169 -4.28 12.38 -11.91
C GLU A 169 -3.46 12.79 -10.69
N MET A 170 -4.05 12.72 -9.47
CA MET A 170 -3.34 13.00 -8.23
C MET A 170 -2.23 11.97 -7.96
N GLU A 171 -2.51 10.68 -8.13
CA GLU A 171 -1.51 9.61 -7.98
C GLU A 171 -0.32 9.82 -8.91
N TYR A 172 -0.58 10.13 -10.18
CA TYR A 172 0.48 10.43 -11.16
C TYR A 172 1.34 11.62 -10.74
N MET A 173 0.70 12.72 -10.32
CA MET A 173 1.43 13.92 -9.90
C MET A 173 2.21 13.69 -8.61
N PHE A 174 1.61 13.00 -7.64
CA PHE A 174 2.28 12.64 -6.40
C PHE A 174 3.47 11.70 -6.63
N SER A 175 3.36 10.74 -7.54
CA SER A 175 4.49 9.87 -7.91
C SER A 175 5.67 10.66 -8.51
N THR A 176 5.41 11.83 -9.09
CA THR A 176 6.45 12.75 -9.58
C THR A 176 7.01 13.62 -8.46
N TRP A 177 6.12 14.20 -7.63
CA TRP A 177 6.56 15.16 -6.59
C TRP A 177 7.23 14.47 -5.40
N PHE A 178 6.80 13.27 -5.06
CA PHE A 178 7.31 12.49 -3.93
C PHE A 178 8.30 11.40 -4.37
N ASP A 179 8.92 11.52 -5.56
CA ASP A 179 10.02 10.62 -5.91
C ASP A 179 11.12 10.71 -4.86
N VAL A 180 11.70 9.55 -4.52
CA VAL A 180 12.73 9.45 -3.47
C VAL A 180 13.92 10.40 -3.70
N GLY A 181 14.19 10.78 -4.96
CA GLY A 181 15.23 11.77 -5.30
C GLY A 181 14.99 13.14 -4.67
N PHE A 182 13.73 13.50 -4.41
CA PHE A 182 13.34 14.76 -3.77
C PHE A 182 13.12 14.65 -2.27
N LEU A 183 13.22 13.44 -1.70
CA LEU A 183 13.02 13.22 -0.28
C LEU A 183 14.34 13.32 0.48
N GLU A 184 14.26 13.84 1.68
CA GLU A 184 15.35 13.89 2.65
C GLU A 184 15.21 12.73 3.61
N LEU A 185 16.29 11.95 3.77
CA LEU A 185 16.39 10.90 4.77
C LEU A 185 16.97 11.48 6.05
N ARG A 186 16.20 11.46 7.15
CA ARG A 186 16.63 11.92 8.47
C ARG A 186 16.60 10.77 9.46
N ARG A 187 17.62 10.69 10.29
CA ARG A 187 17.62 9.79 11.45
C ARG A 187 16.68 10.35 12.52
N ILE A 188 15.88 9.47 13.10
CA ILE A 188 15.05 9.76 14.27
C ILE A 188 15.71 9.03 15.45
N SER A 189 16.01 9.76 16.49
CA SER A 189 16.66 9.27 17.71
C SER A 189 15.95 9.85 18.93
N TRP A 190 16.42 9.47 20.11
CA TRP A 190 15.88 10.03 21.36
C TRP A 190 16.14 11.54 21.51
N ASP A 191 17.12 12.09 20.76
CA ASP A 191 17.41 13.53 20.70
C ASP A 191 16.50 14.29 19.73
N SER A 192 15.61 13.61 19.02
CA SER A 192 14.64 14.23 18.11
C SER A 192 13.57 14.99 18.90
N PRO A 193 12.96 16.04 18.35
CA PRO A 193 11.86 16.75 18.99
C PRO A 193 10.77 15.80 19.45
N ALA A 194 10.19 16.01 20.64
CA ALA A 194 9.12 15.19 21.20
C ALA A 194 7.93 15.05 20.23
N SER A 195 7.58 16.12 19.49
CA SER A 195 6.54 16.10 18.47
C SER A 195 6.83 15.11 17.32
N MET A 196 8.10 14.84 17.00
CA MET A 196 8.49 13.83 16.03
C MET A 196 8.35 12.41 16.59
N ILE A 197 8.66 12.23 17.86
CA ILE A 197 8.48 10.95 18.56
C ILE A 197 6.98 10.61 18.68
N GLU A 198 6.13 11.60 18.99
CA GLU A 198 4.67 11.42 18.99
C GLU A 198 4.14 11.00 17.60
N LYS A 199 4.71 11.54 16.53
CA LYS A 199 4.36 11.12 15.16
C LYS A 199 4.80 9.69 14.87
N LEU A 200 5.95 9.25 15.37
CA LEU A 200 6.36 7.85 15.26
C LEU A 200 5.33 6.93 15.94
N ILE A 201 4.91 7.25 17.18
CA ILE A 201 3.89 6.50 17.90
C ILE A 201 2.56 6.46 17.11
N LYS A 202 2.13 7.61 16.60
CA LYS A 202 0.85 7.76 15.90
C LYS A 202 0.80 7.00 14.56
N TYR A 203 1.90 6.97 13.84
CA TYR A 203 1.94 6.50 12.46
C TYR A 203 2.51 5.09 12.30
N GLU A 204 3.01 4.46 13.38
CA GLU A 204 3.47 3.09 13.30
C GLU A 204 2.31 2.14 12.97
N ALA A 205 2.38 1.50 11.80
CA ALA A 205 1.29 0.70 11.25
C ALA A 205 1.54 -0.81 11.31
N VAL A 206 2.80 -1.23 11.45
CA VAL A 206 3.20 -2.65 11.42
C VAL A 206 3.11 -3.25 12.81
N HIS A 207 3.80 -2.66 13.78
CA HIS A 207 3.87 -3.13 15.16
C HIS A 207 3.53 -2.00 16.12
N ASP A 208 2.29 -1.97 16.61
CA ASP A 208 1.75 -0.89 17.44
C ASP A 208 2.66 -0.59 18.63
N ILE A 209 3.02 0.68 18.81
CA ILE A 209 3.83 1.16 19.94
C ILE A 209 2.93 1.29 21.17
N LYS A 210 3.30 0.63 22.27
CA LYS A 210 2.44 0.50 23.44
C LYS A 210 2.80 1.45 24.59
N SER A 211 4.06 1.87 24.65
CA SER A 211 4.61 2.62 25.79
C SER A 211 5.77 3.50 25.37
N TRP A 212 6.17 4.43 26.23
CA TRP A 212 7.42 5.17 26.07
C TRP A 212 8.65 4.28 26.21
N ALA A 213 8.56 3.17 26.97
CA ALA A 213 9.63 2.18 27.06
C ALA A 213 9.81 1.46 25.72
N ASP A 214 8.72 1.10 25.03
CA ASP A 214 8.75 0.54 23.66
C ASP A 214 9.42 1.53 22.67
N VAL A 215 9.06 2.83 22.74
CA VAL A 215 9.72 3.85 21.92
C VAL A 215 11.22 3.89 22.21
N LYS A 216 11.61 3.89 23.49
CA LYS A 216 13.01 3.92 23.89
C LYS A 216 13.77 2.72 23.34
N ASN A 217 13.22 1.51 23.43
CA ASN A 217 13.78 0.31 22.84
C ASN A 217 13.99 0.43 21.32
N ARG A 218 13.00 0.99 20.59
CA ARG A 218 13.09 1.17 19.12
C ARG A 218 14.10 2.23 18.68
N LEU A 219 14.52 3.10 19.59
CA LEU A 219 15.49 4.17 19.33
C LEU A 219 16.84 3.92 20.02
N ASP A 220 17.04 2.74 20.62
CA ASP A 220 18.24 2.38 21.33
C ASP A 220 19.48 2.25 20.41
N SER A 221 20.63 2.01 21.01
CA SER A 221 21.96 1.98 20.35
C SER A 221 22.03 0.95 19.22
N ASP A 222 21.41 -0.21 19.36
CA ASP A 222 21.34 -1.28 18.36
C ASP A 222 20.12 -1.17 17.42
N ARG A 223 19.43 -0.04 17.45
CA ARG A 223 18.29 0.28 16.59
C ARG A 223 18.57 1.51 15.75
N ARG A 224 17.92 1.58 14.62
CA ARG A 224 17.89 2.77 13.77
C ARG A 224 16.49 3.03 13.30
N CYS A 225 16.03 4.24 13.51
CA CYS A 225 14.81 4.75 12.94
C CYS A 225 15.12 5.87 11.97
N TYR A 226 14.57 5.79 10.77
CA TYR A 226 14.71 6.82 9.75
C TYR A 226 13.33 7.29 9.30
N GLY A 227 13.22 8.61 9.03
CA GLY A 227 12.07 9.20 8.37
C GLY A 227 12.46 9.76 7.00
N PHE A 228 11.59 9.57 6.02
CA PHE A 228 11.67 10.29 4.74
C PHE A 228 10.76 11.50 4.79
N PHE A 229 11.31 12.65 4.45
CA PHE A 229 10.62 13.95 4.49
C PHE A 229 10.65 14.61 3.12
N HIS A 230 9.60 15.36 2.81
CA HIS A 230 9.57 16.22 1.62
C HIS A 230 9.83 17.67 2.03
N PRO A 231 10.62 18.49 1.28
CA PRO A 231 10.90 19.88 1.63
C PRO A 231 9.67 20.77 1.82
N ARG A 232 8.56 20.43 1.14
CA ARG A 232 7.28 21.14 1.27
C ARG A 232 6.39 20.59 2.41
N LEU A 233 6.87 19.57 3.14
CA LEU A 233 6.24 18.98 4.32
C LEU A 233 7.36 18.67 5.35
N PRO A 234 8.11 19.69 5.80
CA PRO A 234 9.37 19.47 6.53
C PRO A 234 9.18 18.78 7.88
N ASP A 235 8.02 18.95 8.51
CA ASP A 235 7.71 18.39 9.82
C ASP A 235 6.84 17.12 9.76
N GLU A 236 6.48 16.68 8.54
CA GLU A 236 5.66 15.49 8.33
C GLU A 236 6.48 14.37 7.68
N PRO A 237 6.79 13.32 8.40
CA PRO A 237 7.40 12.14 7.81
C PRO A 237 6.41 11.51 6.82
N LEU A 238 6.89 11.06 5.69
CA LEU A 238 6.09 10.33 4.70
C LEU A 238 6.17 8.83 4.91
N ILE A 239 7.34 8.38 5.34
CA ILE A 239 7.64 6.98 5.61
C ILE A 239 8.55 6.91 6.83
N PHE A 240 8.26 6.00 7.75
CA PHE A 240 9.19 5.55 8.76
C PHE A 240 9.81 4.21 8.38
N VAL A 241 11.08 4.02 8.71
CA VAL A 241 11.82 2.77 8.53
C VAL A 241 12.53 2.44 9.83
N GLU A 242 12.15 1.33 10.46
CA GLU A 242 12.77 0.84 11.68
C GLU A 242 13.66 -0.36 11.40
N VAL A 243 14.87 -0.35 11.92
CA VAL A 243 15.92 -1.33 11.64
C VAL A 243 16.56 -1.80 12.94
N ALA A 244 16.69 -3.11 13.11
CA ALA A 244 17.50 -3.71 14.15
C ALA A 244 18.86 -4.17 13.59
N LEU A 245 19.93 -3.90 14.34
CA LEU A 245 21.31 -4.28 14.02
C LEU A 245 21.68 -5.52 14.83
N VAL A 246 21.80 -6.66 14.17
CA VAL A 246 21.92 -7.98 14.80
C VAL A 246 23.04 -8.81 14.15
N ASP A 247 23.41 -9.92 14.76
CA ASP A 247 24.45 -10.83 14.25
C ASP A 247 23.92 -11.82 13.20
N ALA A 248 22.62 -12.08 13.17
CA ALA A 248 21.99 -13.04 12.25
C ALA A 248 20.58 -12.60 11.79
N ILE A 249 20.04 -13.25 10.77
CA ILE A 249 18.67 -12.98 10.26
C ILE A 249 17.65 -13.36 11.33
N SER A 250 16.87 -12.38 11.80
CA SER A 250 15.77 -12.60 12.74
C SER A 250 14.58 -13.26 12.07
N GLY A 251 13.97 -14.23 12.75
CA GLY A 251 12.78 -14.94 12.29
C GLY A 251 11.54 -14.71 13.16
N CYS A 252 11.68 -13.95 14.24
CA CYS A 252 10.60 -13.63 15.17
C CYS A 252 10.68 -12.17 15.57
N ILE A 253 9.53 -11.52 15.66
CA ILE A 253 9.46 -10.09 16.01
C ILE A 253 9.60 -9.86 17.52
N THR A 254 9.17 -10.82 18.35
CA THR A 254 9.12 -10.67 19.80
C THR A 254 10.46 -10.25 20.41
N PRO A 255 11.63 -10.87 20.08
CA PRO A 255 12.91 -10.43 20.63
C PRO A 255 13.33 -9.03 20.19
N LEU A 256 12.85 -8.55 19.04
CA LEU A 256 13.17 -7.22 18.55
C LEU A 256 12.36 -6.13 19.25
N LEU A 257 11.20 -6.48 19.80
CA LEU A 257 10.28 -5.59 20.51
C LEU A 257 10.29 -5.80 22.03
N ASP A 258 11.21 -6.63 22.54
CA ASP A 258 11.34 -6.89 23.98
C ASP A 258 12.01 -5.70 24.67
N GLU A 259 11.23 -4.93 25.42
CA GLU A 259 11.66 -3.75 26.17
C GLU A 259 12.62 -4.10 27.33
N SER A 260 12.68 -5.38 27.74
CA SER A 260 13.54 -5.86 28.83
C SER A 260 14.88 -6.41 28.34
N ALA A 261 15.06 -6.58 27.03
CA ALA A 261 16.30 -7.08 26.47
C ALA A 261 17.39 -6.01 26.48
N ASP A 262 18.61 -6.42 26.82
CA ASP A 262 19.79 -5.56 26.67
C ASP A 262 20.06 -5.28 25.19
N ALA A 263 20.57 -4.09 24.90
CA ALA A 263 20.97 -3.71 23.53
C ALA A 263 22.06 -4.68 23.01
N ALA A 264 21.93 -5.09 21.75
CA ALA A 264 22.89 -6.00 21.12
C ALA A 264 24.27 -5.35 20.95
N ASP A 265 25.33 -6.15 21.06
CA ASP A 265 26.69 -5.72 20.81
C ASP A 265 26.90 -5.37 19.33
N LEU A 266 26.95 -4.08 19.02
CA LEU A 266 27.14 -3.56 17.66
C LEU A 266 28.46 -4.03 17.01
N SER A 267 29.49 -4.41 17.80
CA SER A 267 30.73 -4.93 17.24
C SER A 267 30.55 -6.25 16.49
N ARG A 268 29.49 -7.00 16.81
CA ARG A 268 29.10 -8.28 16.23
C ARG A 268 28.02 -8.12 15.15
N ALA A 269 27.43 -6.95 15.01
CA ALA A 269 26.35 -6.73 14.06
C ALA A 269 26.84 -6.91 12.61
N THR A 270 26.28 -7.88 11.90
CA THR A 270 26.53 -8.17 10.48
C THR A 270 25.28 -8.06 9.62
N THR A 271 24.13 -7.96 10.24
CA THR A 271 22.80 -8.00 9.62
C THR A 271 21.97 -6.81 10.05
N ALA A 272 21.38 -6.12 9.09
CA ALA A 272 20.37 -5.10 9.31
C ALA A 272 18.98 -5.72 8.99
N VAL A 273 18.11 -5.77 9.99
CA VAL A 273 16.75 -6.30 9.87
C VAL A 273 15.75 -5.14 9.86
N PHE A 274 15.13 -4.89 8.71
CA PHE A 274 14.04 -3.94 8.56
C PHE A 274 12.76 -4.60 9.07
N TYR A 275 12.30 -4.24 10.26
CA TYR A 275 11.14 -4.88 10.88
C TYR A 275 9.87 -4.03 10.82
N SER A 276 9.98 -2.72 10.56
CA SER A 276 8.85 -1.86 10.23
C SER A 276 9.18 -0.90 9.09
N ILE A 277 8.24 -0.78 8.15
CA ILE A 277 8.23 0.25 7.09
C ILE A 277 6.80 0.75 7.02
N SER A 278 6.55 1.92 7.59
CA SER A 278 5.22 2.48 7.78
C SER A 278 5.02 3.73 6.93
N ASN A 279 4.05 3.68 6.01
CA ASN A 279 3.56 4.88 5.33
C ASN A 279 2.68 5.68 6.30
N THR A 280 2.97 6.97 6.44
CA THR A 280 2.32 7.83 7.42
C THR A 280 1.15 8.62 6.86
N GLN A 281 1.12 8.80 5.52
CA GLN A 281 0.18 9.68 4.83
C GLN A 281 -0.86 8.87 4.04
N PRO A 282 -2.11 8.74 4.53
CA PRO A 282 -3.16 7.98 3.83
C PRO A 282 -3.39 8.45 2.38
N GLY A 283 -3.28 9.77 2.14
CA GLY A 283 -3.45 10.35 0.80
C GLY A 283 -2.36 9.97 -0.21
N LEU A 284 -1.24 9.41 0.26
CA LEU A 284 -0.17 8.89 -0.60
C LEU A 284 -0.27 7.37 -0.82
N ARG A 285 -1.38 6.74 -0.42
CA ARG A 285 -1.61 5.33 -0.68
C ARG A 285 -1.56 5.03 -2.19
N GLY A 286 -0.77 4.03 -2.58
CA GLY A 286 -0.58 3.65 -3.99
C GLY A 286 0.45 4.49 -4.74
N VAL A 287 0.83 5.65 -4.22
CA VAL A 287 1.88 6.50 -4.81
C VAL A 287 3.22 5.78 -4.74
N SER A 288 3.93 5.76 -5.87
CA SER A 288 5.29 5.23 -5.92
C SER A 288 6.28 6.29 -5.44
N PHE A 289 7.10 5.95 -4.46
CA PHE A 289 8.23 6.77 -4.01
C PHE A 289 9.54 6.46 -4.76
N GLY A 290 9.45 5.75 -5.89
CA GLY A 290 10.62 5.26 -6.61
C GLY A 290 11.23 4.00 -6.01
N ASP A 291 12.20 3.44 -6.72
CA ASP A 291 12.79 2.12 -6.40
C ASP A 291 13.96 2.18 -5.41
N SER A 292 14.34 3.37 -4.96
CA SER A 292 15.60 3.57 -4.25
C SER A 292 15.46 3.82 -2.75
N LEU A 293 14.23 3.78 -2.20
CA LEU A 293 13.98 4.09 -0.79
C LEU A 293 14.82 3.22 0.15
N ILE A 294 14.70 1.90 0.03
CA ILE A 294 15.48 0.97 0.86
C ILE A 294 16.98 1.08 0.57
N LYS A 295 17.34 1.31 -0.70
CA LYS A 295 18.73 1.49 -1.09
C LYS A 295 19.39 2.66 -0.38
N ARG A 296 18.72 3.81 -0.24
CA ARG A 296 19.24 4.97 0.50
C ARG A 296 19.48 4.65 1.98
N VAL A 297 18.54 3.96 2.63
CA VAL A 297 18.72 3.53 4.02
C VAL A 297 19.90 2.56 4.14
N VAL A 298 20.03 1.60 3.21
CA VAL A 298 21.15 0.65 3.17
C VAL A 298 22.49 1.37 2.98
N GLU A 299 22.56 2.35 2.10
CA GLU A 299 23.78 3.15 1.88
C GLU A 299 24.18 3.91 3.14
N THR A 300 23.23 4.55 3.82
CA THR A 300 23.47 5.23 5.11
C THR A 300 23.95 4.25 6.19
N LEU A 301 23.29 3.10 6.32
CA LEU A 301 23.68 2.07 7.27
C LEU A 301 25.08 1.51 7.00
N LYS A 302 25.47 1.32 5.75
CA LYS A 302 26.82 0.87 5.39
C LYS A 302 27.90 1.89 5.67
N GLN A 303 27.60 3.17 5.58
CA GLN A 303 28.52 4.24 5.96
C GLN A 303 28.74 4.25 7.48
N GLU A 304 27.68 4.09 8.26
CA GLU A 304 27.75 4.07 9.73
C GLU A 304 28.31 2.73 10.27
N PHE A 305 27.96 1.60 9.62
CA PHE A 305 28.33 0.24 10.02
C PHE A 305 28.95 -0.56 8.85
N PRO A 306 30.24 -0.39 8.54
CA PRO A 306 30.88 -1.07 7.40
C PRO A 306 30.91 -2.61 7.49
N LYS A 307 30.71 -3.19 8.68
CA LYS A 307 30.64 -4.63 8.91
C LYS A 307 29.31 -5.27 8.46
N LEU A 308 28.27 -4.48 8.20
CA LEU A 308 26.98 -4.99 7.74
C LEU A 308 27.11 -5.60 6.34
N LYS A 309 26.70 -6.85 6.21
CA LYS A 309 26.75 -7.66 4.98
C LYS A 309 25.37 -8.08 4.50
N VAL A 310 24.42 -8.25 5.42
CA VAL A 310 23.09 -8.76 5.13
C VAL A 310 22.06 -7.68 5.41
N PHE A 311 21.19 -7.42 4.42
CA PHE A 311 20.09 -6.47 4.51
C PHE A 311 18.81 -7.23 4.23
N VAL A 312 17.98 -7.39 5.24
CA VAL A 312 16.82 -8.28 5.18
C VAL A 312 15.65 -7.67 5.94
N THR A 313 14.42 -7.96 5.52
CA THR A 313 13.24 -7.58 6.29
C THR A 313 12.78 -8.69 7.21
N LEU A 314 11.94 -8.33 8.18
CA LEU A 314 11.05 -9.24 8.88
C LEU A 314 9.64 -8.67 8.73
N SER A 315 8.89 -9.19 7.76
CA SER A 315 7.65 -8.56 7.27
C SER A 315 6.42 -9.43 7.56
N PRO A 316 5.27 -8.83 7.86
CA PRO A 316 3.99 -9.54 7.93
C PRO A 316 3.51 -10.00 6.55
N ILE A 317 2.53 -10.91 6.53
CA ILE A 317 1.87 -11.40 5.31
C ILE A 317 0.36 -11.10 5.42
N PRO A 318 -0.06 -9.83 5.31
CA PRO A 318 -1.39 -9.39 5.72
C PRO A 318 -2.54 -9.99 4.90
N GLY A 319 -2.29 -10.38 3.65
CA GLY A 319 -3.29 -10.96 2.76
C GLY A 319 -3.44 -12.48 2.83
N PHE A 320 -2.51 -13.18 3.48
CA PHE A 320 -2.40 -14.64 3.38
C PHE A 320 -3.63 -15.39 3.90
N ARG A 321 -4.09 -15.07 5.12
CA ARG A 321 -5.25 -15.75 5.73
C ARG A 321 -6.52 -15.56 4.90
N SER A 322 -6.78 -14.35 4.42
CA SER A 322 -7.93 -14.07 3.55
C SER A 322 -7.86 -14.81 2.21
N TRP A 323 -6.66 -14.88 1.62
CA TRP A 323 -6.43 -15.65 0.40
C TRP A 323 -6.61 -17.14 0.63
N LEU A 324 -6.02 -17.69 1.70
CA LEU A 324 -6.12 -19.12 2.01
C LEU A 324 -7.57 -19.53 2.25
N GLY A 325 -8.39 -18.70 2.92
CA GLY A 325 -9.82 -18.95 3.11
C GLY A 325 -10.57 -19.21 1.80
N LYS A 326 -10.14 -18.59 0.70
CA LYS A 326 -10.74 -18.75 -0.64
C LYS A 326 -10.12 -19.89 -1.46
N HIS A 327 -8.89 -20.27 -1.18
CA HIS A 327 -8.09 -21.18 -2.01
C HIS A 327 -7.71 -22.49 -1.32
N ALA A 328 -8.12 -22.71 -0.07
CA ALA A 328 -7.72 -23.86 0.73
C ALA A 328 -8.09 -25.20 0.07
N ALA A 329 -9.26 -25.28 -0.57
CA ALA A 329 -9.68 -26.50 -1.30
C ALA A 329 -8.73 -26.79 -2.47
N ALA A 330 -8.42 -25.80 -3.30
CA ALA A 330 -7.49 -25.96 -4.41
C ALA A 330 -6.06 -26.30 -3.94
N MET A 331 -5.64 -25.75 -2.80
CA MET A 331 -4.34 -26.08 -2.20
C MET A 331 -4.30 -27.49 -1.61
N LEU A 332 -5.43 -28.01 -1.12
CA LEU A 332 -5.56 -29.39 -0.68
C LEU A 332 -5.49 -30.37 -1.86
N GLU A 333 -6.05 -30.01 -3.01
CA GLU A 333 -6.00 -30.82 -4.24
C GLU A 333 -4.57 -30.94 -4.80
N LYS A 334 -3.72 -29.94 -4.62
CA LYS A 334 -2.32 -29.95 -5.04
C LYS A 334 -1.40 -30.85 -4.22
N LEU A 335 -1.90 -31.45 -3.14
CA LEU A 335 -1.11 -32.37 -2.30
C LEU A 335 -0.93 -33.72 -3.00
N SER A 336 0.25 -34.32 -2.84
CA SER A 336 0.48 -35.72 -3.19
C SER A 336 -0.38 -36.66 -2.32
N VAL A 337 -0.62 -37.85 -2.81
CA VAL A 337 -1.38 -38.87 -2.07
C VAL A 337 -0.81 -39.10 -0.66
N LYS A 338 0.55 -39.13 -0.54
CA LYS A 338 1.25 -39.31 0.74
C LYS A 338 1.02 -38.16 1.70
N GLU A 339 1.11 -36.93 1.24
CA GLU A 339 0.90 -35.71 2.05
C GLU A 339 -0.55 -35.61 2.50
N ARG A 340 -1.49 -35.86 1.60
CA ARG A 340 -2.92 -35.86 1.91
C ARG A 340 -3.26 -36.91 2.97
N ALA A 341 -2.72 -38.13 2.83
CA ALA A 341 -2.92 -39.20 3.83
C ALA A 341 -2.31 -38.86 5.20
N ALA A 342 -1.14 -38.21 5.23
CA ALA A 342 -0.53 -37.75 6.47
C ALA A 342 -1.38 -36.66 7.15
N LEU A 343 -1.90 -35.69 6.35
CA LEU A 343 -2.74 -34.61 6.83
C LEU A 343 -4.10 -35.15 7.31
N SER A 344 -4.73 -36.07 6.58
CA SER A 344 -5.99 -36.75 6.98
C SER A 344 -5.85 -37.48 8.31
N ARG A 345 -4.76 -38.24 8.50
CA ARG A 345 -4.49 -38.92 9.77
C ARG A 345 -4.31 -37.93 10.92
N ALA A 346 -3.56 -36.87 10.71
CA ALA A 346 -3.35 -35.86 11.74
C ALA A 346 -4.64 -35.12 12.13
N MET A 347 -5.61 -35.06 11.22
CA MET A 347 -6.91 -34.40 11.42
C MET A 347 -8.01 -35.41 11.88
N GLY A 348 -7.68 -36.67 12.08
CA GLY A 348 -8.67 -37.70 12.43
C GLY A 348 -9.70 -38.00 11.33
N ALA A 349 -9.41 -37.64 10.09
CA ALA A 349 -10.29 -37.92 8.97
C ALA A 349 -10.26 -39.40 8.59
N SER A 350 -11.43 -39.98 8.24
CA SER A 350 -11.59 -41.35 7.83
C SER A 350 -12.05 -41.49 6.39
N ALA A 351 -12.11 -42.72 5.87
CA ALA A 351 -12.63 -42.98 4.54
C ALA A 351 -14.10 -42.54 4.37
N SER A 352 -14.88 -42.62 5.47
CA SER A 352 -16.29 -42.21 5.52
C SER A 352 -16.46 -40.69 5.71
N GLN A 353 -15.43 -40.00 6.20
CA GLN A 353 -15.43 -38.54 6.38
C GLN A 353 -14.13 -37.98 5.79
N PRO A 354 -14.11 -37.70 4.49
CA PRO A 354 -12.92 -37.15 3.82
C PRO A 354 -12.55 -35.79 4.35
N LEU A 355 -11.24 -35.50 4.40
CA LEU A 355 -10.70 -34.22 4.84
C LEU A 355 -11.20 -33.09 3.94
N VAL A 356 -11.80 -32.06 4.55
CA VAL A 356 -12.26 -30.86 3.86
C VAL A 356 -11.48 -29.62 4.30
N ALA A 357 -11.38 -28.66 3.41
CA ALA A 357 -10.62 -27.42 3.64
C ALA A 357 -11.08 -26.66 4.90
N ALA A 358 -12.37 -26.64 5.21
CA ALA A 358 -12.90 -25.98 6.39
C ALA A 358 -12.34 -26.53 7.71
N GLN A 359 -12.11 -27.84 7.81
CA GLN A 359 -11.50 -28.46 8.99
C GLN A 359 -10.05 -28.02 9.17
N LEU A 360 -9.29 -27.90 8.08
CA LEU A 360 -7.91 -27.40 8.11
C LEU A 360 -7.83 -25.95 8.56
N LEU A 361 -8.74 -25.10 8.05
CA LEU A 361 -8.80 -23.70 8.45
C LEU A 361 -9.19 -23.54 9.93
N ALA A 362 -10.14 -24.35 10.42
CA ALA A 362 -10.51 -24.35 11.82
C ALA A 362 -9.34 -24.81 12.72
N ALA A 363 -8.62 -25.89 12.35
CA ALA A 363 -7.46 -26.35 13.09
C ALA A 363 -6.27 -25.38 13.03
N ALA A 364 -6.17 -24.56 11.98
CA ALA A 364 -5.14 -23.55 11.86
C ALA A 364 -5.30 -22.38 12.86
N GLU A 365 -6.45 -22.25 13.53
CA GLU A 365 -6.62 -21.28 14.64
C GLU A 365 -5.67 -21.58 15.81
N GLY A 366 -5.34 -22.86 16.05
CA GLY A 366 -4.32 -23.30 17.02
C GLY A 366 -2.90 -23.36 16.44
N ALA A 367 -2.56 -22.55 15.44
CA ALA A 367 -1.29 -22.64 14.70
C ALA A 367 -0.05 -22.60 15.62
N LEU A 368 -0.05 -21.79 16.68
CA LEU A 368 1.10 -21.66 17.59
C LEU A 368 1.44 -22.95 18.35
N GLU A 369 0.47 -23.84 18.53
CA GLU A 369 0.64 -25.11 19.23
C GLU A 369 1.19 -26.24 18.32
N LEU A 370 1.24 -25.99 17.00
CA LEU A 370 1.69 -26.99 16.04
C LEU A 370 3.21 -27.19 16.10
N THR A 371 3.62 -28.43 16.33
CA THR A 371 5.02 -28.83 16.36
C THR A 371 5.67 -28.80 14.98
N ASP A 372 7.00 -28.83 14.91
CA ASP A 372 7.78 -28.89 13.66
C ASP A 372 7.41 -30.07 12.76
N LYS A 373 6.91 -31.15 13.33
CA LYS A 373 6.52 -32.37 12.60
C LYS A 373 5.06 -32.39 12.18
N SER A 374 4.26 -31.39 12.55
CA SER A 374 2.83 -31.34 12.23
C SER A 374 2.59 -31.25 10.71
N PRO A 375 1.82 -32.18 10.11
CA PRO A 375 1.43 -32.10 8.72
C PRO A 375 0.65 -30.80 8.38
N LEU A 376 -0.15 -30.29 9.31
CA LEU A 376 -0.90 -29.04 9.15
C LEU A 376 0.06 -27.84 9.05
N ARG A 377 1.10 -27.78 9.91
CA ARG A 377 2.13 -26.75 9.83
C ARG A 377 2.84 -26.77 8.46
N HIS A 378 3.22 -27.95 7.98
CA HIS A 378 3.84 -28.09 6.66
C HIS A 378 2.91 -27.63 5.53
N TRP A 379 1.64 -27.97 5.60
CA TRP A 379 0.65 -27.52 4.63
C TRP A 379 0.49 -25.99 4.64
N LEU A 380 0.38 -25.36 5.81
CA LEU A 380 0.28 -23.90 5.94
C LEU A 380 1.52 -23.20 5.35
N LEU A 381 2.72 -23.70 5.64
CA LEU A 381 3.96 -23.15 5.07
C LEU A 381 4.00 -23.30 3.54
N ARG A 382 3.55 -24.43 3.00
CA ARG A 382 3.45 -24.64 1.55
C ARG A 382 2.44 -23.68 0.91
N CYS A 383 1.29 -23.46 1.55
CA CYS A 383 0.31 -22.48 1.09
C CYS A 383 0.88 -21.06 1.09
N ALA A 384 1.62 -20.68 2.14
CA ALA A 384 2.27 -19.36 2.22
C ALA A 384 3.36 -19.21 1.16
N ALA A 385 4.18 -20.23 0.92
CA ALA A 385 5.17 -20.23 -0.15
C ALA A 385 4.53 -20.09 -1.53
N HIS A 386 3.43 -20.78 -1.78
CA HIS A 386 2.67 -20.63 -3.03
C HIS A 386 2.08 -19.21 -3.16
N TYR A 387 1.50 -18.68 -2.08
CA TYR A 387 0.94 -17.34 -2.06
C TYR A 387 1.99 -16.27 -2.38
N LEU A 388 3.17 -16.35 -1.78
CA LEU A 388 4.23 -15.36 -1.98
C LEU A 388 5.05 -15.58 -3.25
N GLY A 389 5.18 -16.83 -3.72
CA GLY A 389 6.05 -17.20 -4.84
C GLY A 389 5.35 -17.39 -6.18
N GLN A 390 4.02 -17.56 -6.20
CA GLN A 390 3.28 -17.91 -7.42
C GLN A 390 1.96 -17.16 -7.60
N ALA A 391 1.33 -16.65 -6.52
CA ALA A 391 0.06 -15.95 -6.63
C ALA A 391 0.26 -14.52 -7.18
N VAL A 392 -0.28 -14.28 -8.35
CA VAL A 392 -0.19 -13.00 -9.06
C VAL A 392 -1.59 -12.52 -9.47
N ALA A 393 -1.73 -11.20 -9.55
CA ALA A 393 -2.85 -10.52 -10.17
C ALA A 393 -2.30 -9.46 -11.12
N ASP A 394 -2.77 -9.45 -12.37
CA ASP A 394 -2.29 -8.54 -13.42
C ASP A 394 -0.76 -8.56 -13.59
N GLY A 395 -0.15 -9.75 -13.49
CA GLY A 395 1.30 -9.96 -13.60
C GLY A 395 2.12 -9.48 -12.40
N LYS A 396 1.49 -9.02 -11.31
CA LYS A 396 2.15 -8.53 -10.09
C LYS A 396 1.88 -9.46 -8.91
N PRO A 397 2.80 -9.57 -7.92
CA PRO A 397 2.56 -10.33 -6.70
C PRO A 397 1.24 -9.90 -6.04
N LEU A 398 0.45 -10.88 -5.60
CA LEU A 398 -0.87 -10.60 -5.00
C LEU A 398 -0.75 -9.89 -3.66
N ASP A 399 0.22 -10.28 -2.84
CA ASP A 399 0.48 -9.64 -1.55
C ASP A 399 1.07 -8.24 -1.72
N ALA A 400 0.51 -7.24 -1.04
CA ALA A 400 0.93 -5.84 -1.16
C ALA A 400 2.34 -5.60 -0.61
N VAL A 401 2.71 -6.31 0.48
CA VAL A 401 4.05 -6.21 1.10
C VAL A 401 5.08 -6.87 0.19
N ALA A 402 4.76 -8.06 -0.35
CA ALA A 402 5.59 -8.72 -1.36
C ALA A 402 5.80 -7.83 -2.59
N ARG A 403 4.74 -7.19 -3.09
CA ARG A 403 4.81 -6.26 -4.24
C ARG A 403 5.79 -5.13 -4.01
N PHE A 404 5.77 -4.53 -2.81
CA PHE A 404 6.69 -3.46 -2.44
C PHE A 404 8.14 -3.95 -2.40
N HIS A 405 8.44 -5.03 -1.67
CA HIS A 405 9.82 -5.50 -1.51
C HIS A 405 10.41 -6.08 -2.80
N LEU A 406 9.63 -6.87 -3.53
CA LEU A 406 10.06 -7.47 -4.80
C LEU A 406 10.22 -6.40 -5.90
N GLY A 407 9.35 -5.39 -5.94
CA GLY A 407 9.50 -4.22 -6.80
C GLY A 407 10.80 -3.45 -6.52
N ASN A 408 11.25 -3.41 -5.28
CA ASN A 408 12.55 -2.85 -4.87
C ASN A 408 13.73 -3.83 -5.08
N GLY A 409 13.55 -4.96 -5.75
CA GLY A 409 14.61 -5.90 -6.13
C GLY A 409 14.99 -6.91 -5.06
N ALA A 410 14.25 -7.03 -3.97
CA ALA A 410 14.44 -8.11 -3.01
C ALA A 410 14.00 -9.47 -3.59
N ARG A 411 14.37 -10.54 -2.90
CA ARG A 411 13.80 -11.88 -3.11
C ARG A 411 13.12 -12.38 -1.84
N VAL A 412 12.15 -13.27 -1.98
CA VAL A 412 11.59 -14.01 -0.85
C VAL A 412 12.65 -14.97 -0.33
N GLU A 413 13.14 -14.76 0.88
CA GLU A 413 14.29 -15.49 1.42
C GLU A 413 13.89 -16.64 2.32
N ARG A 414 12.98 -16.38 3.29
CA ARG A 414 12.61 -17.36 4.30
C ARG A 414 11.20 -17.08 4.84
N LEU A 415 10.43 -18.14 5.07
CA LEU A 415 9.21 -18.13 5.86
C LEU A 415 9.54 -18.44 7.32
N ASN A 416 8.96 -17.67 8.23
CA ASN A 416 9.17 -17.79 9.66
C ASN A 416 7.88 -18.23 10.34
N TRP A 417 7.90 -19.43 10.92
CA TRP A 417 6.79 -19.94 11.72
C TRP A 417 6.75 -19.24 13.07
N ALA A 418 5.55 -18.87 13.53
CA ALA A 418 5.36 -18.09 14.75
C ALA A 418 6.23 -16.81 14.79
N GLY A 419 6.49 -16.22 13.62
CA GLY A 419 7.28 -14.99 13.49
C GLY A 419 6.62 -13.79 14.17
N ASP A 420 5.28 -13.73 14.14
CA ASP A 420 4.46 -12.78 14.89
C ASP A 420 3.34 -13.52 15.65
N PRO A 421 3.57 -13.88 16.92
CA PRO A 421 2.58 -14.60 17.72
C PRO A 421 1.46 -13.70 18.26
N THR A 422 1.43 -12.43 17.95
CA THR A 422 0.41 -11.49 18.41
C THR A 422 -0.96 -11.79 17.80
N PRO A 423 -2.08 -11.36 18.44
CA PRO A 423 -3.40 -11.48 17.83
C PRO A 423 -3.49 -10.86 16.42
N LYS A 424 -2.72 -9.81 16.13
CA LYS A 424 -2.64 -9.19 14.80
C LYS A 424 -1.98 -10.13 13.78
N GLY A 425 -0.83 -10.71 14.12
CA GLY A 425 -0.13 -11.68 13.27
C GLY A 425 -0.95 -12.95 13.00
N LEU A 426 -1.63 -13.47 14.03
CA LEU A 426 -2.54 -14.60 13.88
C LEU A 426 -3.70 -14.32 12.93
N ARG A 427 -4.33 -13.15 13.06
CA ARG A 427 -5.42 -12.75 12.15
C ARG A 427 -4.96 -12.52 10.71
N GLN A 428 -3.73 -12.12 10.49
CA GLN A 428 -3.20 -11.84 9.15
C GLN A 428 -2.70 -13.10 8.44
N SER A 429 -1.99 -13.97 9.16
CA SER A 429 -1.20 -15.05 8.56
C SER A 429 -0.97 -16.28 9.45
N TYR A 430 -1.81 -16.53 10.44
CA TYR A 430 -1.59 -17.61 11.43
C TYR A 430 -0.22 -17.48 12.14
N GLY A 431 0.25 -16.27 12.35
CA GLY A 431 1.54 -15.98 12.99
C GLY A 431 2.75 -16.12 12.07
N LEU A 432 2.57 -16.36 10.77
CA LEU A 432 3.67 -16.43 9.81
C LEU A 432 4.20 -15.04 9.48
N MET A 433 5.53 -14.92 9.39
CA MET A 433 6.22 -13.77 8.80
C MET A 433 7.17 -14.22 7.69
N VAL A 434 7.64 -13.28 6.90
CA VAL A 434 8.55 -13.52 5.78
C VAL A 434 9.77 -12.60 5.85
N ASN A 435 10.94 -13.13 5.51
CA ASN A 435 12.12 -12.33 5.26
C ASN A 435 12.25 -12.06 3.75
N TYR A 436 12.41 -10.79 3.36
CA TYR A 436 12.81 -10.38 2.02
C TYR A 436 14.27 -9.95 2.07
N LEU A 437 15.14 -10.59 1.26
CA LEU A 437 16.58 -10.29 1.23
C LEU A 437 16.90 -9.31 0.11
N TYR A 438 17.58 -8.24 0.44
CA TYR A 438 18.17 -7.27 -0.49
C TYR A 438 19.63 -7.64 -0.79
N ASP A 439 19.83 -8.49 -1.80
CA ASP A 439 21.15 -8.77 -2.34
C ASP A 439 21.56 -7.62 -3.28
N LEU A 440 22.37 -6.71 -2.78
CA LEU A 440 22.75 -5.47 -3.49
C LEU A 440 23.39 -5.71 -4.86
N LYS A 441 23.97 -6.90 -5.09
CA LYS A 441 24.57 -7.28 -6.37
C LYS A 441 23.55 -7.84 -7.37
N ARG A 442 22.32 -8.14 -6.91
CA ARG A 442 21.31 -8.86 -7.71
C ARG A 442 19.97 -8.13 -7.79
N LEU A 443 19.86 -6.91 -7.25
CA LEU A 443 18.59 -6.16 -7.24
C LEU A 443 17.99 -6.04 -8.65
N ASP A 444 18.79 -5.62 -9.63
CA ASP A 444 18.31 -5.44 -11.02
C ASP A 444 17.96 -6.77 -11.68
N LYS A 445 18.72 -7.84 -11.37
CA LYS A 445 18.37 -9.19 -11.83
C LYS A 445 17.02 -9.64 -11.29
N HIS A 446 16.75 -9.41 -10.00
CA HIS A 446 15.47 -9.77 -9.38
C HIS A 446 14.31 -8.95 -9.94
N ARG A 447 14.51 -7.65 -10.19
CA ARG A 447 13.54 -6.81 -10.90
C ARG A 447 13.24 -7.32 -12.31
N GLY A 448 14.27 -7.67 -13.06
CA GLY A 448 14.12 -8.25 -14.39
C GLY A 448 13.29 -9.55 -14.38
N LEU A 449 13.49 -10.42 -13.39
CA LEU A 449 12.66 -11.61 -13.21
C LEU A 449 11.18 -11.24 -12.97
N LEU A 450 10.94 -10.27 -12.11
CA LEU A 450 9.58 -9.83 -11.76
C LEU A 450 8.85 -9.22 -12.97
N VAL A 451 9.52 -8.44 -13.81
CA VAL A 451 8.96 -7.88 -15.06
C VAL A 451 8.54 -9.00 -16.02
N HIS A 452 9.24 -10.15 -16.01
CA HIS A 452 8.87 -11.33 -16.79
C HIS A 452 7.89 -12.26 -16.05
N GLY A 453 7.22 -11.79 -15.02
CA GLY A 453 6.21 -12.54 -14.24
C GLY A 453 6.80 -13.65 -13.34
N LYS A 454 8.13 -13.65 -13.12
CA LYS A 454 8.79 -14.63 -12.25
C LYS A 454 9.14 -13.99 -10.91
N ILE A 455 8.56 -14.51 -9.83
CA ILE A 455 8.86 -14.04 -8.49
C ILE A 455 10.21 -14.62 -8.04
N PRO A 456 11.20 -13.76 -7.68
CA PRO A 456 12.48 -14.23 -7.16
C PRO A 456 12.30 -14.82 -5.75
N VAL A 457 12.57 -16.11 -5.61
CA VAL A 457 12.52 -16.87 -4.34
C VAL A 457 13.84 -17.55 -4.08
N SER A 458 14.17 -17.79 -2.80
CA SER A 458 15.31 -18.63 -2.43
C SER A 458 14.95 -20.12 -2.59
N SER A 459 15.96 -20.98 -2.74
CA SER A 459 15.77 -22.43 -2.81
C SER A 459 15.12 -23.03 -1.57
N SER A 460 15.18 -22.32 -0.42
CA SER A 460 14.57 -22.78 0.84
C SER A 460 13.04 -22.70 0.84
N ILE A 461 12.45 -21.94 -0.07
CA ILE A 461 10.99 -21.75 -0.20
C ILE A 461 10.45 -22.05 -1.60
N ASP A 462 11.29 -22.57 -2.50
CA ASP A 462 10.81 -22.97 -3.82
C ASP A 462 9.85 -24.16 -3.69
N PRO A 463 8.53 -23.97 -3.94
CA PRO A 463 7.54 -25.02 -3.81
C PRO A 463 7.68 -26.11 -4.88
N THR A 464 8.53 -25.91 -5.90
CA THR A 464 8.81 -26.88 -6.96
C THR A 464 10.04 -27.75 -6.65
N ALA A 465 10.85 -27.36 -5.65
CA ALA A 465 12.01 -28.13 -5.24
C ALA A 465 11.56 -29.46 -4.60
N ALA A 466 11.85 -30.57 -5.26
CA ALA A 466 11.49 -31.95 -4.85
C ALA A 466 12.21 -32.43 -3.58
N CYS A 467 12.96 -31.59 -2.90
CA CYS A 467 13.78 -31.96 -1.75
C CYS A 467 13.24 -31.34 -0.46
N GLY A 468 13.01 -32.19 0.52
CA GLY A 468 12.37 -31.88 1.82
C GLY A 468 12.81 -30.57 2.44
N TRP A 469 11.83 -29.79 2.83
CA TRP A 469 11.96 -28.52 3.52
C TRP A 469 12.89 -28.64 4.73
N ARG A 470 14.10 -28.08 4.64
CA ARG A 470 14.96 -27.89 5.80
C ARG A 470 14.64 -26.49 6.36
N LEU A 471 13.69 -26.44 7.29
CA LEU A 471 13.44 -25.25 8.09
C LEU A 471 14.65 -24.99 8.99
N PRO A 472 15.25 -23.77 8.98
CA PRO A 472 16.18 -23.40 10.03
C PRO A 472 15.46 -23.44 11.38
N ARG A 473 16.07 -24.09 12.37
CA ARG A 473 15.55 -24.15 13.74
C ARG A 473 15.69 -22.76 14.39
N VAL A 474 14.68 -21.93 14.31
CA VAL A 474 14.56 -20.73 15.14
C VAL A 474 13.53 -21.05 16.23
N ARG A 475 13.98 -21.16 17.46
CA ARG A 475 13.09 -21.24 18.62
C ARG A 475 12.73 -19.81 19.02
N CYS A 476 11.49 -19.39 18.80
CA CYS A 476 10.92 -18.31 19.57
C CYS A 476 10.66 -18.86 20.98
N THR A 477 11.54 -18.61 21.91
CA THR A 477 11.25 -18.84 23.32
C THR A 477 10.32 -17.73 23.77
N ALA A 478 9.01 -18.02 23.81
CA ALA A 478 8.09 -17.20 24.55
C ALA A 478 8.50 -17.31 26.04
N SER A 479 9.00 -16.25 26.63
CA SER A 479 9.02 -16.13 28.08
C SER A 479 7.56 -16.11 28.52
N ALA A 480 7.11 -17.20 29.14
CA ALA A 480 5.82 -17.26 29.78
C ALA A 480 5.83 -16.22 30.92
N GLN A 481 5.18 -15.12 30.71
CA GLN A 481 4.78 -14.23 31.82
C GLN A 481 3.67 -14.95 32.58
N ARG A 482 3.99 -15.37 33.83
CA ARG A 482 3.00 -15.65 34.87
C ARG A 482 2.49 -14.34 35.45
#